data_d36d017b0bae36841bf5630065aee657
#
_entry.id   d36d017b0bae36841bf5630065aee657
#
_cell.length_a   1.000
_cell.length_b   1.000
_cell.length_c   1.000
_cell.angle_alpha   90.00
_cell.angle_beta   90.00
_cell.angle_gamma   90.00
#
_symmetry.space_group_name_H-M   'P 1'
#
loop_
_entity.id
_entity.type
_entity.pdbx_description
1 polymer ?
#
loop_
_entity_poly.entity_id
_entity_poly.type
_entity_poly.pdbx_seq_one_letter_code
_entity_poly.pdbx_strand_id
1 'polypeptide(L)'
;LSYAAQIATHRGLRNLASLSGTLLSVKSSPELCLALMILEANAICYPDNVYEFPIQPIDLNPDSIITEIRIPIQSVNTSLERVSRTPLDKSIVCSAVALIIQEDNITDIRIAISGISEQPIAIQTIDSSIVNLSISKMKSMIYEAIKDSADHKYSDYLGSAEYRIEIATILTVRAIKKSLSKQ
;
A
#
# COMPACT_ATOMS: atom_id res chain seq x y z
N LEU A 1 -7.36 6.94 3.30
CA LEU A 1 -7.80 6.97 1.90
C LEU A 1 -7.70 8.37 1.31
N SER A 2 -8.30 9.40 1.94
CA SER A 2 -8.29 10.79 1.43
C SER A 2 -6.87 11.31 1.11
N TYR A 3 -5.91 11.09 2.02
CA TYR A 3 -4.52 11.47 1.79
C TYR A 3 -3.91 10.73 0.59
N ALA A 4 -4.13 9.42 0.45
CA ALA A 4 -3.65 8.64 -0.70
C ALA A 4 -4.20 9.18 -2.02
N ALA A 5 -5.51 9.47 -2.08
CA ALA A 5 -6.15 10.08 -3.24
C ALA A 5 -5.59 11.49 -3.56
N GLN A 6 -5.25 12.27 -2.52
CA GLN A 6 -4.69 13.61 -2.69
C GLN A 6 -3.30 13.58 -3.34
N ILE A 7 -2.46 12.61 -2.98
CA ILE A 7 -1.07 12.50 -3.47
C ILE A 7 -0.92 11.61 -4.71
N ALA A 8 -1.98 10.91 -5.12
CA ALA A 8 -1.97 9.98 -6.24
C ALA A 8 -1.51 10.62 -7.55
N THR A 9 -1.87 11.88 -7.77
CA THR A 9 -1.40 12.67 -8.93
C THR A 9 -1.64 14.16 -8.70
N HIS A 10 -1.13 15.02 -9.56
CA HIS A 10 -1.36 16.45 -9.44
C HIS A 10 -2.84 16.84 -9.71
N ARG A 11 -3.25 17.99 -9.18
CA ARG A 11 -4.66 18.43 -9.14
C ARG A 11 -5.35 18.43 -10.52
N GLY A 12 -4.66 18.84 -11.56
CA GLY A 12 -5.24 18.89 -12.91
C GLY A 12 -5.62 17.50 -13.42
N LEU A 13 -4.75 16.51 -13.26
CA LEU A 13 -5.05 15.13 -13.66
C LEU A 13 -6.11 14.49 -12.76
N ARG A 14 -6.11 14.76 -11.44
CA ARG A 14 -7.16 14.22 -10.55
C ARG A 14 -8.55 14.64 -10.95
N ASN A 15 -8.73 15.85 -11.47
CA ASN A 15 -10.05 16.33 -11.92
C ASN A 15 -10.55 15.60 -13.17
N LEU A 16 -9.67 14.95 -13.93
CA LEU A 16 -9.99 14.22 -15.16
C LEU A 16 -9.95 12.69 -14.95
N ALA A 17 -9.29 12.22 -13.89
CA ALA A 17 -9.12 10.79 -13.63
C ALA A 17 -10.40 10.17 -13.08
N SER A 18 -10.73 8.99 -13.57
CA SER A 18 -11.71 8.12 -12.92
C SER A 18 -11.01 7.24 -11.86
N LEU A 19 -11.78 6.82 -10.85
CA LEU A 19 -11.26 5.93 -9.81
C LEU A 19 -10.85 4.58 -10.40
N SER A 20 -11.70 3.96 -11.21
CA SER A 20 -11.42 2.70 -11.89
C SER A 20 -10.19 2.77 -12.80
N GLY A 21 -10.07 3.81 -13.61
CA GLY A 21 -8.90 4.02 -14.47
C GLY A 21 -7.60 4.17 -13.67
N THR A 22 -7.65 4.87 -12.53
CA THR A 22 -6.47 5.03 -11.65
C THR A 22 -6.08 3.69 -11.01
N LEU A 23 -7.03 2.88 -10.59
CA LEU A 23 -6.77 1.58 -9.95
C LEU A 23 -6.24 0.54 -10.92
N LEU A 24 -6.75 0.52 -12.14
CA LEU A 24 -6.23 -0.38 -13.18
C LEU A 24 -4.87 0.06 -13.73
N SER A 25 -4.47 1.29 -13.45
CA SER A 25 -3.15 1.84 -13.80
C SER A 25 -2.23 1.91 -12.57
N VAL A 26 -2.09 0.79 -11.85
CA VAL A 26 -1.35 0.69 -10.56
C VAL A 26 0.05 1.29 -10.63
N LYS A 27 0.75 1.12 -11.76
CA LYS A 27 2.07 1.74 -12.00
C LYS A 27 2.02 3.27 -11.99
N SER A 28 0.85 3.87 -12.16
CA SER A 28 0.69 5.34 -12.20
C SER A 28 0.36 5.93 -10.83
N SER A 29 -0.35 5.20 -9.97
CA SER A 29 -0.77 5.68 -8.64
C SER A 29 -0.83 4.53 -7.63
N PRO A 30 0.33 4.02 -7.20
CA PRO A 30 0.36 2.92 -6.24
C PRO A 30 -0.22 3.30 -4.87
N GLU A 31 -0.17 4.58 -4.48
CA GLU A 31 -0.61 5.06 -3.16
C GLU A 31 -2.08 4.74 -2.89
N LEU A 32 -2.93 4.93 -3.89
CA LEU A 32 -4.37 4.66 -3.75
C LEU A 32 -4.63 3.16 -3.66
N CYS A 33 -3.93 2.37 -4.46
CA CYS A 33 -4.02 0.90 -4.42
C CYS A 33 -3.59 0.37 -3.03
N LEU A 34 -2.44 0.82 -2.50
CA LEU A 34 -1.96 0.43 -1.17
C LEU A 34 -2.96 0.80 -0.06
N ALA A 35 -3.57 1.99 -0.15
CA ALA A 35 -4.57 2.42 0.82
C ALA A 35 -5.81 1.50 0.81
N LEU A 36 -6.24 1.03 -0.35
CA LEU A 36 -7.35 0.09 -0.48
C LEU A 36 -6.96 -1.32 0.01
N MET A 37 -5.74 -1.77 -0.26
CA MET A 37 -5.23 -3.06 0.24
C MET A 37 -5.25 -3.14 1.76
N ILE A 38 -4.69 -2.14 2.46
CA ILE A 38 -4.64 -2.15 3.94
C ILE A 38 -6.02 -1.98 4.58
N LEU A 39 -7.01 -1.47 3.83
CA LEU A 39 -8.39 -1.34 4.25
C LEU A 39 -9.25 -2.55 3.87
N GLU A 40 -8.68 -3.59 3.25
CA GLU A 40 -9.40 -4.77 2.75
C GLU A 40 -10.57 -4.41 1.84
N ALA A 41 -10.35 -3.43 1.00
CA ALA A 41 -11.37 -3.02 0.05
C ALA A 41 -11.54 -4.09 -1.05
N ASN A 42 -12.77 -4.17 -1.56
CA ASN A 42 -13.11 -5.05 -2.69
C ASN A 42 -13.67 -4.22 -3.84
N ALA A 43 -13.34 -4.59 -5.06
CA ALA A 43 -13.99 -4.06 -6.26
C ALA A 43 -15.06 -5.01 -6.75
N ILE A 44 -16.24 -4.47 -7.02
CA ILE A 44 -17.33 -5.19 -7.64
C ILE A 44 -17.32 -4.86 -9.13
N CYS A 45 -17.27 -5.88 -9.93
CA CYS A 45 -17.25 -5.77 -11.39
C CYS A 45 -18.52 -6.37 -11.99
N TYR A 46 -19.00 -5.78 -13.09
CA TYR A 46 -20.07 -6.35 -13.90
C TYR A 46 -19.45 -7.15 -15.06
N PRO A 47 -19.95 -8.35 -15.41
CA PRO A 47 -20.92 -9.15 -14.66
C PRO A 47 -20.27 -9.84 -13.43
N ASP A 48 -20.93 -9.76 -12.31
CA ASP A 48 -20.88 -10.52 -11.04
C ASP A 48 -19.54 -11.11 -10.54
N ASN A 49 -18.45 -10.34 -10.60
CA ASN A 49 -17.18 -10.74 -9.98
C ASN A 49 -16.77 -9.77 -8.87
N VAL A 50 -16.19 -10.31 -7.80
CA VAL A 50 -15.58 -9.57 -6.70
C VAL A 50 -14.08 -9.78 -6.72
N TYR A 51 -13.32 -8.71 -6.69
CA TYR A 51 -11.86 -8.74 -6.69
C TYR A 51 -11.30 -8.03 -5.46
N GLU A 52 -10.29 -8.63 -4.85
CA GLU A 52 -9.47 -8.00 -3.81
C GLU A 52 -8.35 -7.17 -4.44
N PHE A 53 -7.86 -6.16 -3.74
CA PHE A 53 -6.71 -5.37 -4.20
C PHE A 53 -5.38 -6.04 -3.85
N PRO A 54 -4.36 -5.95 -4.72
CA PRO A 54 -4.31 -5.20 -5.99
C PRO A 54 -5.07 -5.91 -7.12
N ILE A 55 -5.79 -5.16 -7.93
CA ILE A 55 -6.43 -5.68 -9.13
C ILE A 55 -5.47 -5.51 -10.30
N GLN A 56 -5.21 -6.58 -11.01
CA GLN A 56 -4.45 -6.52 -12.26
C GLN A 56 -5.42 -6.47 -13.45
N PRO A 57 -5.12 -5.69 -14.49
CA PRO A 57 -5.95 -5.68 -15.71
C PRO A 57 -6.14 -7.06 -16.34
N ILE A 58 -5.14 -7.96 -16.19
CA ILE A 58 -5.19 -9.32 -16.70
C ILE A 58 -6.18 -10.22 -15.92
N ASP A 59 -6.47 -9.88 -14.66
CA ASP A 59 -7.40 -10.64 -13.84
C ASP A 59 -8.84 -10.32 -14.18
N LEU A 60 -9.07 -9.18 -14.87
CA LEU A 60 -10.39 -8.76 -15.29
C LEU A 60 -10.74 -9.37 -16.65
N ASN A 61 -11.99 -9.81 -16.76
CA ASN A 61 -12.54 -10.12 -18.07
C ASN A 61 -12.50 -8.83 -18.92
N PRO A 62 -12.08 -8.86 -20.20
CA PRO A 62 -12.04 -7.69 -21.08
C PRO A 62 -13.35 -6.89 -21.16
N ASP A 63 -14.48 -7.56 -20.96
CA ASP A 63 -15.80 -6.95 -20.97
C ASP A 63 -16.29 -6.50 -19.58
N SER A 64 -15.45 -6.62 -18.55
CA SER A 64 -15.81 -6.24 -17.17
C SER A 64 -15.63 -4.75 -16.92
N ILE A 65 -16.55 -4.19 -16.14
CA ILE A 65 -16.51 -2.79 -15.67
C ILE A 65 -16.54 -2.79 -14.14
N ILE A 66 -15.63 -2.07 -13.51
CA ILE A 66 -15.68 -1.81 -12.07
C ILE A 66 -16.86 -0.86 -11.82
N THR A 67 -17.88 -1.36 -11.13
CA THR A 67 -19.10 -0.61 -10.83
C THR A 67 -19.10 -0.02 -9.42
N GLU A 68 -18.40 -0.67 -8.46
CA GLU A 68 -18.41 -0.29 -7.06
C GLU A 68 -17.10 -0.67 -6.39
N ILE A 69 -16.68 0.11 -5.38
CA ILE A 69 -15.60 -0.24 -4.46
C ILE A 69 -16.17 -0.25 -3.05
N ARG A 70 -16.15 -1.42 -2.41
CA ARG A 70 -16.60 -1.63 -1.04
C ARG A 70 -15.41 -1.57 -0.09
N ILE A 71 -15.52 -0.72 0.92
CA ILE A 71 -14.50 -0.57 1.97
C ILE A 71 -15.16 -0.91 3.30
N PRO A 72 -14.68 -1.94 4.03
CA PRO A 72 -15.23 -2.28 5.33
C PRO A 72 -15.09 -1.11 6.32
N ILE A 73 -16.14 -0.85 7.10
CA ILE A 73 -16.08 0.13 8.19
C ILE A 73 -15.42 -0.55 9.37
N GLN A 74 -14.27 -0.05 9.79
CA GLN A 74 -13.49 -0.62 10.88
C GLN A 74 -12.72 0.48 11.65
N SER A 75 -12.44 0.25 12.92
CA SER A 75 -11.61 1.14 13.73
C SER A 75 -10.15 0.87 13.40
N VAL A 76 -9.53 1.78 12.64
CA VAL A 76 -8.15 1.61 12.17
C VAL A 76 -7.37 2.92 12.24
N ASN A 77 -6.12 2.85 12.67
CA ASN A 77 -5.15 3.91 12.51
C ASN A 77 -4.28 3.61 11.28
N THR A 78 -4.35 4.48 10.29
CA THR A 78 -3.64 4.26 9.01
C THR A 78 -2.56 5.31 8.80
N SER A 79 -1.47 4.89 8.18
CA SER A 79 -0.43 5.79 7.69
C SER A 79 0.07 5.35 6.33
N LEU A 80 0.57 6.31 5.57
CA LEU A 80 1.21 6.09 4.28
C LEU A 80 2.44 6.97 4.20
N GLU A 81 3.56 6.36 3.85
CA GLU A 81 4.85 7.01 3.67
C GLU A 81 5.41 6.65 2.29
N ARG A 82 6.05 7.61 1.63
CA ARG A 82 6.59 7.40 0.28
C ARG A 82 7.91 8.13 0.06
N VAL A 83 8.68 7.64 -0.89
CA VAL A 83 9.83 8.34 -1.47
C VAL A 83 9.60 8.52 -2.96
N SER A 84 9.81 9.74 -3.44
CA SER A 84 9.73 10.14 -4.85
C SER A 84 10.84 11.17 -5.13
N ARG A 85 11.14 11.43 -6.40
CA ARG A 85 12.16 12.44 -6.79
C ARG A 85 11.70 13.86 -6.45
N THR A 86 10.43 14.14 -6.73
CA THR A 86 9.77 15.40 -6.33
C THR A 86 8.42 15.08 -5.68
N PRO A 87 7.82 16.02 -4.94
CA PRO A 87 6.50 15.80 -4.32
C PRO A 87 5.39 15.42 -5.31
N LEU A 88 5.53 15.82 -6.57
CA LEU A 88 4.53 15.56 -7.62
C LEU A 88 4.83 14.31 -8.46
N ASP A 89 6.05 13.76 -8.33
CA ASP A 89 6.43 12.56 -9.04
C ASP A 89 5.78 11.32 -8.43
N LYS A 90 5.65 10.31 -9.24
CA LYS A 90 5.32 8.96 -8.86
C LYS A 90 6.29 8.45 -7.81
N SER A 91 5.80 7.70 -6.84
CA SER A 91 6.66 7.08 -5.82
C SER A 91 7.60 6.03 -6.42
N ILE A 92 8.85 6.09 -5.97
CA ILE A 92 9.84 5.02 -6.21
C ILE A 92 9.50 3.83 -5.32
N VAL A 93 9.23 4.10 -4.05
CA VAL A 93 8.76 3.15 -3.04
C VAL A 93 7.69 3.83 -2.20
N CYS A 94 6.63 3.10 -1.91
CA CYS A 94 5.57 3.55 -1.01
C CYS A 94 5.19 2.41 -0.06
N SER A 95 4.95 2.74 1.20
CA SER A 95 4.49 1.81 2.23
C SER A 95 3.24 2.36 2.89
N ALA A 96 2.22 1.54 3.01
CA ALA A 96 0.98 1.82 3.74
C ALA A 96 0.82 0.82 4.88
N VAL A 97 0.37 1.32 6.03
CA VAL A 97 0.15 0.53 7.24
C VAL A 97 -1.22 0.84 7.81
N ALA A 98 -1.93 -0.19 8.25
CA ALA A 98 -3.13 -0.08 9.08
C ALA A 98 -2.93 -0.86 10.38
N LEU A 99 -3.20 -0.22 11.51
CA LEU A 99 -3.28 -0.85 12.83
C LEU A 99 -4.76 -1.00 13.18
N ILE A 100 -5.19 -2.23 13.37
CA ILE A 100 -6.58 -2.56 13.73
C ILE A 100 -6.70 -2.46 15.24
N ILE A 101 -7.68 -1.69 15.71
CA ILE A 101 -7.86 -1.39 17.12
C ILE A 101 -9.19 -1.98 17.58
N GLN A 102 -9.15 -2.81 18.64
CA GLN A 102 -10.31 -3.33 19.34
C GLN A 102 -10.12 -3.12 20.84
N GLU A 103 -11.11 -2.54 21.51
CA GLU A 103 -11.06 -2.28 22.97
C GLU A 103 -9.74 -1.60 23.41
N ASP A 104 -9.32 -0.57 22.66
CA ASP A 104 -8.06 0.18 22.85
C ASP A 104 -6.76 -0.62 22.68
N ASN A 105 -6.84 -1.87 22.22
CA ASN A 105 -5.68 -2.70 21.93
C ASN A 105 -5.47 -2.85 20.41
N ILE A 106 -4.21 -2.90 20.00
CA ILE A 106 -3.86 -3.24 18.62
C ILE A 106 -3.93 -4.76 18.48
N THR A 107 -4.91 -5.22 17.71
CA THR A 107 -5.18 -6.64 17.50
C THR A 107 -4.55 -7.17 16.23
N ASP A 108 -4.39 -6.33 15.22
CA ASP A 108 -3.84 -6.74 13.94
C ASP A 108 -3.07 -5.60 13.27
N ILE A 109 -2.16 -5.94 12.36
CA ILE A 109 -1.38 -5.01 11.54
C ILE A 109 -1.43 -5.46 10.08
N ARG A 110 -1.72 -4.53 9.18
CA ARG A 110 -1.69 -4.76 7.75
C ARG A 110 -0.67 -3.84 7.11
N ILE A 111 0.17 -4.40 6.29
CA ILE A 111 1.26 -3.67 5.61
C ILE A 111 1.15 -3.97 4.13
N ALA A 112 1.14 -2.92 3.31
CA ALA A 112 1.20 -3.03 1.87
C ALA A 112 2.31 -2.13 1.32
N ILE A 113 3.06 -2.64 0.35
CA ILE A 113 4.25 -1.97 -0.19
C ILE A 113 4.22 -2.03 -1.72
N SER A 114 4.63 -0.93 -2.35
CA SER A 114 4.90 -0.86 -3.79
C SER A 114 6.33 -0.43 -4.07
N GLY A 115 6.83 -0.79 -5.24
CA GLY A 115 8.16 -0.41 -5.70
C GLY A 115 9.26 -1.40 -5.31
N ILE A 116 8.94 -2.56 -4.75
CA ILE A 116 9.85 -3.67 -4.48
C ILE A 116 9.58 -4.89 -5.36
N SER A 117 8.55 -4.80 -6.18
CA SER A 117 8.12 -5.78 -7.17
C SER A 117 7.33 -5.07 -8.26
N GLU A 118 6.96 -5.77 -9.32
CA GLU A 118 6.19 -5.21 -10.42
C GLU A 118 4.80 -4.73 -9.96
N GLN A 119 4.18 -5.48 -9.05
CA GLN A 119 2.89 -5.17 -8.46
C GLN A 119 3.03 -4.82 -6.96
N PRO A 120 2.12 -4.04 -6.38
CA PRO A 120 2.03 -3.88 -4.94
C PRO A 120 1.81 -5.22 -4.25
N ILE A 121 2.44 -5.39 -3.10
CA ILE A 121 2.35 -6.62 -2.30
C ILE A 121 1.91 -6.32 -0.87
N ALA A 122 1.16 -7.27 -0.27
CA ALA A 122 0.87 -7.29 1.16
C ALA A 122 1.91 -8.13 1.90
N ILE A 123 2.42 -7.62 3.02
CA ILE A 123 3.33 -8.35 3.90
C ILE A 123 2.52 -9.05 4.98
N GLN A 124 2.41 -10.38 4.91
CA GLN A 124 1.56 -11.18 5.79
C GLN A 124 2.32 -11.81 6.97
N THR A 125 3.64 -11.77 6.98
CA THR A 125 4.49 -12.45 7.97
C THR A 125 4.70 -11.67 9.26
N ILE A 126 4.14 -10.48 9.37
CA ILE A 126 4.29 -9.57 10.51
C ILE A 126 2.97 -9.50 11.26
N ASP A 127 3.02 -9.78 12.56
CA ASP A 127 1.88 -9.68 13.48
C ASP A 127 1.89 -8.39 14.31
N SER A 128 0.83 -8.14 15.06
CA SER A 128 0.67 -6.93 15.87
C SER A 128 1.70 -6.79 16.99
N SER A 129 2.39 -7.84 17.41
CA SER A 129 3.41 -7.77 18.48
C SER A 129 4.60 -6.88 18.12
N ILE A 130 4.81 -6.63 16.83
CA ILE A 130 5.90 -5.78 16.33
C ILE A 130 5.85 -4.36 16.88
N VAL A 131 4.66 -3.84 17.21
CA VAL A 131 4.50 -2.46 17.73
C VAL A 131 5.13 -2.26 19.10
N ASN A 132 5.31 -3.34 19.86
CA ASN A 132 5.89 -3.35 21.21
C ASN A 132 7.42 -3.55 21.20
N LEU A 133 8.01 -3.76 20.03
CA LEU A 133 9.44 -3.99 19.91
C LEU A 133 10.26 -2.70 19.91
N SER A 134 11.51 -2.81 20.30
CA SER A 134 12.48 -1.73 20.08
C SER A 134 12.64 -1.45 18.58
N ILE A 135 12.97 -0.21 18.24
CA ILE A 135 13.08 0.23 16.83
C ILE A 135 14.06 -0.63 16.04
N SER A 136 15.17 -1.05 16.66
CA SER A 136 16.17 -1.91 16.00
C SER A 136 15.61 -3.29 15.67
N LYS A 137 14.89 -3.92 16.61
CA LYS A 137 14.26 -5.22 16.39
C LYS A 137 13.14 -5.12 15.34
N MET A 138 12.28 -4.10 15.47
CA MET A 138 11.23 -3.82 14.48
C MET A 138 11.83 -3.68 13.07
N LYS A 139 12.90 -2.87 12.92
CA LYS A 139 13.55 -2.68 11.62
C LYS A 139 14.11 -3.99 11.06
N SER A 140 14.74 -4.82 11.90
CA SER A 140 15.29 -6.11 11.47
C SER A 140 14.21 -7.06 10.98
N MET A 141 13.12 -7.21 11.73
CA MET A 141 12.00 -8.09 11.34
C MET A 141 11.31 -7.62 10.06
N ILE A 142 11.08 -6.31 9.93
CA ILE A 142 10.47 -5.74 8.71
C ILE A 142 11.40 -5.93 7.52
N TYR A 143 12.71 -5.73 7.69
CA TYR A 143 13.68 -5.93 6.61
C TYR A 143 13.65 -7.37 6.07
N GLU A 144 13.69 -8.38 6.94
CA GLU A 144 13.64 -9.79 6.51
C GLU A 144 12.30 -10.10 5.82
N ALA A 145 11.17 -9.68 6.38
CA ALA A 145 9.86 -9.91 5.78
C ALA A 145 9.72 -9.24 4.38
N ILE A 146 10.25 -8.03 4.22
CA ILE A 146 10.25 -7.32 2.93
C ILE A 146 11.18 -8.02 1.95
N LYS A 147 12.37 -8.40 2.39
CA LYS A 147 13.37 -9.09 1.57
C LYS A 147 12.82 -10.41 1.03
N ASP A 148 12.17 -11.20 1.87
CA ASP A 148 11.57 -12.48 1.47
C ASP A 148 10.42 -12.32 0.45
N SER A 149 9.72 -11.19 0.52
CA SER A 149 8.57 -10.89 -0.36
C SER A 149 8.95 -10.12 -1.63
N ALA A 150 10.13 -9.51 -1.68
CA ALA A 150 10.56 -8.65 -2.78
C ALA A 150 11.03 -9.43 -4.00
N ASP A 151 10.83 -8.86 -5.18
CA ASP A 151 11.52 -9.33 -6.38
C ASP A 151 12.94 -8.74 -6.43
N HIS A 152 13.92 -9.57 -6.13
CA HIS A 152 15.34 -9.18 -6.12
C HIS A 152 15.91 -8.73 -7.46
N LYS A 153 15.17 -8.94 -8.55
CA LYS A 153 15.51 -8.46 -9.89
C LYS A 153 14.85 -7.14 -10.26
N TYR A 154 13.90 -6.68 -9.42
CA TYR A 154 13.13 -5.48 -9.70
C TYR A 154 13.98 -4.22 -9.48
N SER A 155 14.60 -3.75 -10.55
CA SER A 155 15.42 -2.54 -10.58
C SER A 155 15.13 -1.71 -11.82
N ASP A 156 15.31 -0.41 -11.71
CA ASP A 156 15.22 0.54 -12.82
C ASP A 156 16.18 1.72 -12.60
N TYR A 157 16.09 2.74 -13.45
CA TYR A 157 16.92 3.94 -13.35
C TYR A 157 16.67 4.78 -12.08
N LEU A 158 15.63 4.48 -11.30
CA LEU A 158 15.27 5.16 -10.07
C LEU A 158 15.89 4.51 -8.83
N GLY A 159 16.31 3.24 -8.92
CA GLY A 159 16.96 2.56 -7.82
C GLY A 159 17.14 1.04 -8.03
N SER A 160 18.19 0.51 -7.42
CA SER A 160 18.43 -0.93 -7.37
C SER A 160 17.42 -1.65 -6.46
N ALA A 161 17.33 -2.97 -6.58
CA ALA A 161 16.47 -3.78 -5.72
C ALA A 161 16.84 -3.64 -4.24
N GLU A 162 18.14 -3.64 -3.91
CA GLU A 162 18.63 -3.46 -2.53
C GLU A 162 18.23 -2.10 -1.96
N TYR A 163 18.43 -1.02 -2.72
CA TYR A 163 18.01 0.31 -2.33
C TYR A 163 16.51 0.36 -2.03
N ARG A 164 15.70 -0.26 -2.88
CA ARG A 164 14.24 -0.28 -2.72
C ARG A 164 13.80 -1.05 -1.48
N ILE A 165 14.43 -2.18 -1.16
CA ILE A 165 14.20 -2.97 0.05
C ILE A 165 14.56 -2.16 1.31
N GLU A 166 15.72 -1.49 1.32
CA GLU A 166 16.12 -0.63 2.45
C GLU A 166 15.14 0.53 2.67
N ILE A 167 14.78 1.24 1.60
CA ILE A 167 13.85 2.36 1.69
C ILE A 167 12.46 1.88 2.13
N ALA A 168 11.96 0.76 1.58
CA ALA A 168 10.69 0.16 2.00
C ALA A 168 10.68 -0.13 3.51
N THR A 169 11.77 -0.69 4.02
CA THR A 169 11.95 -0.95 5.46
C THR A 169 11.83 0.33 6.30
N ILE A 170 12.55 1.38 5.89
CA ILE A 170 12.53 2.66 6.60
C ILE A 170 11.13 3.30 6.57
N LEU A 171 10.48 3.28 5.41
CA LEU A 171 9.14 3.84 5.24
C LEU A 171 8.10 3.07 6.06
N THR A 172 8.19 1.74 6.09
CA THR A 172 7.28 0.90 6.88
C THR A 172 7.42 1.18 8.38
N VAL A 173 8.65 1.26 8.90
CA VAL A 173 8.90 1.65 10.31
C VAL A 173 8.33 3.04 10.62
N ARG A 174 8.50 4.01 9.72
CA ARG A 174 7.92 5.36 9.89
C ARG A 174 6.39 5.32 9.88
N ALA A 175 5.82 4.57 8.96
CA ALA A 175 4.36 4.43 8.85
C ALA A 175 3.75 3.79 10.11
N ILE A 176 4.38 2.75 10.67
CA ILE A 176 3.95 2.13 11.94
C ILE A 176 3.97 3.17 13.07
N LYS A 177 5.09 3.88 13.26
CA LYS A 177 5.20 4.91 14.30
C LYS A 177 4.16 6.01 14.16
N LYS A 178 3.93 6.47 12.93
CA LYS A 178 2.94 7.52 12.66
C LYS A 178 1.50 7.03 12.87
N SER A 179 1.23 5.74 12.64
CA SER A 179 -0.07 5.14 12.96
C SER A 179 -0.28 5.03 14.47
N LEU A 180 0.78 4.71 15.23
CA LEU A 180 0.74 4.68 16.70
C LEU A 180 0.51 6.06 17.32
N SER A 181 1.07 7.13 16.75
CA SER A 181 0.92 8.49 17.27
C SER A 181 -0.47 9.11 17.03
N LYS A 182 -1.39 8.39 16.40
CA LYS A 182 -2.78 8.81 16.18
C LYS A 182 -3.77 8.24 17.22
N GLN A 183 -3.24 7.55 18.22
CA GLN A 183 -4.00 7.10 19.37
C GLN A 183 -4.39 8.24 20.30
#